data_134241333013943a1005d11c0fea5765
#
_entry.id   134241333013943a1005d11c0fea5765
#
_cell.length_a   1.000
_cell.length_b   1.000
_cell.length_c   1.000
_cell.angle_alpha   90.00
_cell.angle_beta   90.00
_cell.angle_gamma   90.00
#
_symmetry.space_group_name_H-M   'P 1'
#
loop_
_entity.id
_entity.type
_entity.pdbx_description
1 polymer ?
#
loop_
_entity_poly.entity_id
_entity_poly.type
_entity_poly.pdbx_seq_one_letter_code
_entity_poly.pdbx_strand_id
1 'polypeptide(L)'
;MLSTETKMVGGEQELENEGLFYGVTNSGRSSLRWAIRSMSLQRKKVLVPDFVCQIVVDVLLEFDIEVQFYQVREDFEFELPNELGSISAIYLVKYFGHESHSFDKLIKNTDTPLIIDDVFGIEAPKIPAEVPWCYFNSLRKITAVADFSQLVSSAPLTELRKERLPDFSTIKYKAKSAKSQYLNASVGKESDYLSLFSNAESLLDECSGVYEPEGRSVFLACQFSLNYRNEQKARVENLRVAKATLDSEQFIDINSNFPSFLPLSLVNRDRVRKALMGHSIFLAVHWPKIRQASSSLCDTILSLPLDSRYTTEDIKRACDLIRELDK
;
A
#
# COMPACT_ATOMS: atom_id res chain seq x y z
N MET A 1 49.54 -14.14 12.48
CA MET A 1 48.82 -14.78 13.61
C MET A 1 47.41 -14.20 13.60
N LEU A 2 46.43 -14.99 13.17
CA LEU A 2 45.04 -14.63 13.31
C LEU A 2 44.65 -14.84 14.78
N SER A 3 44.32 -13.77 15.50
CA SER A 3 43.74 -13.89 16.82
C SER A 3 42.36 -14.56 16.65
N THR A 4 42.25 -15.80 17.06
CA THR A 4 40.93 -16.43 17.27
C THR A 4 40.32 -15.74 18.48
N GLU A 5 39.58 -14.67 18.25
CA GLU A 5 38.71 -14.12 19.28
C GLU A 5 37.71 -15.20 19.68
N THR A 6 37.87 -15.67 20.91
CA THR A 6 36.97 -16.66 21.49
C THR A 6 35.63 -15.97 21.73
N LYS A 7 34.58 -16.36 20.97
CA LYS A 7 33.24 -15.82 21.16
C LYS A 7 32.78 -16.14 22.59
N MET A 8 32.33 -15.13 23.30
CA MET A 8 31.67 -15.32 24.62
C MET A 8 30.36 -16.09 24.42
N VAL A 9 30.12 -17.01 25.36
CA VAL A 9 28.89 -17.85 25.33
C VAL A 9 28.10 -17.57 26.61
N GLY A 10 26.82 -17.23 26.44
CA GLY A 10 25.90 -16.97 27.56
C GLY A 10 25.51 -15.47 27.65
N GLY A 11 24.65 -15.16 28.64
CA GLY A 11 24.03 -13.84 28.80
C GLY A 11 22.70 -13.69 28.06
N GLU A 12 22.17 -12.48 28.02
CA GLU A 12 20.98 -12.14 27.20
C GLU A 12 21.35 -12.09 25.72
N GLN A 13 20.36 -12.30 24.86
CA GLN A 13 20.57 -12.21 23.42
C GLN A 13 20.86 -10.76 22.99
N GLU A 14 21.89 -10.63 22.19
CA GLU A 14 22.24 -9.34 21.58
C GLU A 14 21.21 -8.96 20.50
N LEU A 15 20.88 -7.68 20.40
CA LEU A 15 20.16 -7.14 19.27
C LEU A 15 21.18 -6.71 18.20
N GLU A 16 21.09 -7.29 17.01
CA GLU A 16 21.87 -6.80 15.88
C GLU A 16 21.43 -5.36 15.53
N ASN A 17 22.39 -4.45 15.49
CA ASN A 17 22.11 -3.07 15.10
C ASN A 17 22.02 -2.98 13.58
N GLU A 18 20.81 -3.00 13.06
CA GLU A 18 20.54 -2.82 11.62
C GLU A 18 20.64 -1.36 11.17
N GLY A 19 20.84 -0.42 12.10
CA GLY A 19 20.82 1.03 11.80
C GLY A 19 19.45 1.56 11.38
N LEU A 20 18.37 0.80 11.67
CA LEU A 20 16.99 1.16 11.29
C LEU A 20 16.17 1.53 12.53
N PHE A 21 15.18 2.38 12.29
CA PHE A 21 14.22 2.85 13.29
C PHE A 21 12.82 2.43 12.90
N TYR A 22 12.06 1.91 13.85
CA TYR A 22 10.76 1.28 13.62
C TYR A 22 9.65 2.02 14.35
N GLY A 23 8.51 2.13 13.68
CA GLY A 23 7.29 2.67 14.25
C GLY A 23 6.06 1.91 13.77
N VAL A 24 5.00 1.96 14.58
CA VAL A 24 3.69 1.44 14.19
C VAL A 24 2.64 2.51 14.39
N THR A 25 1.69 2.55 13.46
CA THR A 25 0.55 3.48 13.46
C THR A 25 -0.73 2.77 13.01
N ASN A 26 -1.87 3.44 13.15
CA ASN A 26 -3.16 2.88 12.72
C ASN A 26 -3.34 2.84 11.20
N SER A 27 -2.59 3.63 10.44
CA SER A 27 -2.80 3.79 8.99
C SER A 27 -1.59 4.39 8.27
N GLY A 28 -1.49 4.19 6.96
CA GLY A 28 -0.48 4.84 6.12
C GLY A 28 -0.50 6.37 6.21
N ARG A 29 -1.69 6.99 6.44
CA ARG A 29 -1.79 8.45 6.67
C ARG A 29 -1.02 8.88 7.92
N SER A 30 -1.20 8.16 9.03
CA SER A 30 -0.45 8.41 10.27
C SER A 30 1.05 8.17 10.10
N SER A 31 1.43 7.10 9.37
CA SER A 31 2.84 6.84 9.05
C SER A 31 3.45 7.95 8.19
N LEU A 32 2.73 8.42 7.17
CA LEU A 32 3.17 9.53 6.33
C LEU A 32 3.35 10.82 7.14
N ARG A 33 2.39 11.17 8.00
CA ARG A 33 2.52 12.36 8.90
C ARG A 33 3.74 12.24 9.82
N TRP A 34 4.01 11.04 10.32
CA TRP A 34 5.19 10.81 11.16
C TRP A 34 6.49 10.89 10.35
N ALA A 35 6.54 10.31 9.16
CA ALA A 35 7.67 10.43 8.24
C ALA A 35 7.98 11.90 7.88
N ILE A 36 6.97 12.69 7.51
CA ILE A 36 7.12 14.12 7.20
C ILE A 36 7.75 14.89 8.37
N ARG A 37 7.31 14.62 9.61
CA ARG A 37 7.87 15.24 10.81
C ARG A 37 9.30 14.80 11.07
N SER A 38 9.59 13.50 10.96
CA SER A 38 10.91 12.92 11.21
C SER A 38 11.95 13.41 10.19
N MET A 39 11.55 13.61 8.95
CA MET A 39 12.41 14.12 7.87
C MET A 39 12.41 15.66 7.78
N SER A 40 11.70 16.37 8.66
CA SER A 40 11.60 17.84 8.68
C SER A 40 11.18 18.45 7.34
N LEU A 41 10.15 17.88 6.71
CA LEU A 41 9.69 18.24 5.37
C LEU A 41 8.63 19.36 5.35
N GLN A 42 8.19 19.87 6.50
CA GLN A 42 7.23 20.99 6.59
C GLN A 42 7.71 22.19 5.78
N ARG A 43 6.83 22.77 4.97
CA ARG A 43 7.10 23.92 4.09
C ARG A 43 8.23 23.69 3.09
N LYS A 44 8.51 22.44 2.75
CA LYS A 44 9.49 22.03 1.75
C LYS A 44 8.80 21.65 0.46
N LYS A 45 9.59 21.41 -0.58
CA LYS A 45 9.10 20.90 -1.87
C LYS A 45 9.32 19.40 -1.96
N VAL A 46 8.28 18.65 -2.29
CA VAL A 46 8.32 17.20 -2.46
C VAL A 46 7.86 16.82 -3.87
N LEU A 47 8.63 15.98 -4.52
CA LEU A 47 8.31 15.43 -5.84
C LEU A 47 7.47 14.16 -5.68
N VAL A 48 6.27 14.11 -6.28
CA VAL A 48 5.23 13.08 -6.07
C VAL A 48 4.79 12.51 -7.41
N PRO A 49 4.46 11.21 -7.54
CA PRO A 49 3.93 10.69 -8.80
C PRO A 49 2.54 11.26 -9.09
N ASP A 50 2.19 11.44 -10.36
CA ASP A 50 0.86 11.88 -10.79
C ASP A 50 -0.22 10.80 -10.62
N PHE A 51 0.20 9.53 -10.55
CA PHE A 51 -0.66 8.39 -10.23
C PHE A 51 -0.54 8.03 -8.75
N VAL A 52 -1.33 8.65 -7.91
CA VAL A 52 -1.29 8.50 -6.44
C VAL A 52 -2.68 8.67 -5.83
N CYS A 53 -2.88 8.18 -4.61
CA CYS A 53 -4.12 8.42 -3.88
C CYS A 53 -4.24 9.89 -3.46
N GLN A 54 -5.40 10.52 -3.67
CA GLN A 54 -5.68 11.91 -3.26
C GLN A 54 -5.28 12.19 -1.81
N ILE A 55 -5.49 11.23 -0.91
CA ILE A 55 -5.17 11.40 0.51
C ILE A 55 -3.68 11.63 0.79
N VAL A 56 -2.79 11.15 -0.07
CA VAL A 56 -1.35 11.43 0.04
C VAL A 56 -1.09 12.91 -0.18
N VAL A 57 -1.68 13.47 -1.24
CA VAL A 57 -1.57 14.90 -1.55
C VAL A 57 -2.19 15.74 -0.43
N ASP A 58 -3.36 15.35 0.07
CA ASP A 58 -4.05 16.06 1.15
C ASP A 58 -3.18 16.07 2.43
N VAL A 59 -2.56 14.96 2.80
CA VAL A 59 -1.63 14.91 3.95
C VAL A 59 -0.38 15.76 3.72
N LEU A 60 0.19 15.80 2.53
CA LEU A 60 1.33 16.69 2.24
C LEU A 60 0.94 18.17 2.40
N LEU A 61 -0.24 18.54 1.91
CA LEU A 61 -0.76 19.91 2.03
C LEU A 61 -1.07 20.31 3.48
N GLU A 62 -1.41 19.40 4.39
CA GLU A 62 -1.56 19.65 5.83
C GLU A 62 -0.27 20.25 6.45
N PHE A 63 0.88 20.01 5.85
CA PHE A 63 2.20 20.48 6.30
C PHE A 63 2.76 21.64 5.48
N ASP A 64 1.93 22.33 4.70
CA ASP A 64 2.33 23.40 3.79
C ASP A 64 3.42 22.95 2.79
N ILE A 65 3.44 21.67 2.41
CA ILE A 65 4.40 21.11 1.46
C ILE A 65 3.99 21.55 0.04
N GLU A 66 4.96 22.11 -0.71
CA GLU A 66 4.81 22.35 -2.14
C GLU A 66 4.94 21.03 -2.89
N VAL A 67 3.85 20.58 -3.52
CA VAL A 67 3.82 19.32 -4.27
C VAL A 67 4.13 19.59 -5.74
N GLN A 68 5.19 18.95 -6.25
CA GLN A 68 5.51 18.90 -7.67
C GLN A 68 5.29 17.46 -8.17
N PHE A 69 4.73 17.30 -9.38
CA PHE A 69 4.42 15.98 -9.91
C PHE A 69 5.44 15.51 -10.94
N TYR A 70 5.74 14.20 -10.93
CA TYR A 70 6.38 13.50 -12.04
C TYR A 70 5.41 12.49 -12.65
N GLN A 71 5.61 12.18 -13.93
CA GLN A 71 4.73 11.30 -14.68
C GLN A 71 5.08 9.84 -14.46
N VAL A 72 4.06 9.02 -14.21
CA VAL A 72 4.13 7.55 -14.19
C VAL A 72 3.54 7.02 -15.49
N ARG A 73 4.30 6.15 -16.17
CA ARG A 73 3.89 5.52 -17.42
C ARG A 73 2.93 4.35 -17.18
N GLU A 74 2.37 3.83 -18.26
CA GLU A 74 1.39 2.74 -18.21
C GLU A 74 1.97 1.41 -17.69
N ASP A 75 3.29 1.26 -17.71
CA ASP A 75 4.04 0.12 -17.17
C ASP A 75 4.53 0.33 -15.72
N PHE A 76 4.08 1.39 -15.04
CA PHE A 76 4.52 1.87 -13.73
C PHE A 76 5.99 2.32 -13.68
N GLU A 77 6.66 2.40 -14.81
CA GLU A 77 7.96 3.04 -14.89
C GLU A 77 7.82 4.56 -14.91
N PHE A 78 8.88 5.26 -14.54
CA PHE A 78 8.89 6.72 -14.49
C PHE A 78 10.28 7.28 -14.80
N GLU A 79 10.31 8.55 -15.20
CA GLU A 79 11.53 9.33 -15.35
C GLU A 79 11.41 10.59 -14.52
N LEU A 80 12.43 10.88 -13.72
CA LEU A 80 12.51 12.11 -12.97
C LEU A 80 13.15 13.21 -13.78
N PRO A 81 12.88 14.49 -13.50
CA PRO A 81 13.62 15.61 -14.07
C PRO A 81 15.13 15.45 -13.83
N ASN A 82 15.94 15.81 -14.81
CA ASN A 82 17.41 15.72 -14.72
C ASN A 82 17.98 16.59 -13.58
N GLU A 83 17.30 17.69 -13.26
CA GLU A 83 17.67 18.57 -12.16
C GLU A 83 16.52 18.64 -11.18
N LEU A 84 16.75 18.17 -9.96
CA LEU A 84 15.75 18.20 -8.88
C LEU A 84 15.69 19.54 -8.16
N GLY A 85 16.69 20.41 -8.36
CA GLY A 85 16.70 21.78 -7.84
C GLY A 85 16.46 21.83 -6.34
N SER A 86 15.35 22.47 -5.92
CA SER A 86 14.97 22.64 -4.51
C SER A 86 14.13 21.49 -3.94
N ILE A 87 14.04 20.36 -4.60
CA ILE A 87 13.31 19.18 -4.11
C ILE A 87 13.99 18.64 -2.84
N SER A 88 13.23 18.54 -1.77
CA SER A 88 13.72 18.09 -0.46
C SER A 88 13.47 16.62 -0.19
N ALA A 89 12.53 16.00 -0.90
CA ALA A 89 12.29 14.56 -0.89
C ALA A 89 11.55 14.12 -2.15
N ILE A 90 11.72 12.84 -2.51
CA ILE A 90 10.96 12.17 -3.55
C ILE A 90 10.01 11.18 -2.89
N TYR A 91 8.72 11.29 -3.22
CA TYR A 91 7.70 10.33 -2.82
C TYR A 91 7.60 9.25 -3.88
N LEU A 92 7.85 8.01 -3.49
CA LEU A 92 7.80 6.84 -4.35
C LEU A 92 6.65 5.94 -3.98
N VAL A 93 5.91 5.44 -4.96
CA VAL A 93 4.88 4.42 -4.76
C VAL A 93 5.36 3.10 -5.34
N LYS A 94 5.34 2.04 -4.52
CA LYS A 94 5.55 0.68 -5.01
C LYS A 94 4.20 0.12 -5.45
N TYR A 95 3.87 0.32 -6.73
CA TYR A 95 2.57 0.00 -7.30
C TYR A 95 2.28 -1.50 -7.24
N PHE A 96 1.27 -1.90 -6.46
CA PHE A 96 0.80 -3.30 -6.32
C PHE A 96 1.90 -4.29 -5.90
N GLY A 97 2.97 -3.79 -5.27
CA GLY A 97 4.16 -4.57 -4.93
C GLY A 97 5.09 -4.85 -6.13
N HIS A 98 4.87 -4.18 -7.27
CA HIS A 98 5.72 -4.34 -8.45
C HIS A 98 7.14 -3.81 -8.21
N GLU A 99 8.12 -4.60 -8.64
CA GLU A 99 9.55 -4.24 -8.64
C GLU A 99 9.89 -3.62 -9.98
N SER A 100 9.63 -2.30 -10.14
CA SER A 100 9.93 -1.57 -11.37
C SER A 100 11.41 -1.24 -11.47
N HIS A 101 11.92 -1.17 -12.70
CA HIS A 101 13.33 -0.86 -12.95
C HIS A 101 13.70 0.57 -12.53
N SER A 102 12.82 1.53 -12.80
CA SER A 102 13.02 2.94 -12.38
C SER A 102 13.06 3.11 -10.88
N PHE A 103 12.21 2.37 -10.13
CA PHE A 103 12.25 2.34 -8.68
C PHE A 103 13.61 1.81 -8.19
N ASP A 104 14.02 0.62 -8.65
CA ASP A 104 15.28 0.00 -8.27
C ASP A 104 16.51 0.84 -8.62
N LYS A 105 16.48 1.49 -9.77
CA LYS A 105 17.54 2.41 -10.21
C LYS A 105 17.62 3.63 -9.28
N LEU A 106 16.47 4.19 -8.93
CA LEU A 106 16.42 5.39 -8.11
C LEU A 106 16.91 5.15 -6.69
N ILE A 107 16.45 4.08 -6.01
CA ILE A 107 16.88 3.79 -4.63
C ILE A 107 18.37 3.48 -4.51
N LYS A 108 19.06 3.19 -5.63
CA LYS A 108 20.51 2.93 -5.65
C LYS A 108 21.36 4.17 -5.93
N ASN A 109 20.79 5.19 -6.58
CA ASN A 109 21.58 6.27 -7.16
C ASN A 109 21.11 7.68 -6.79
N THR A 110 20.12 7.83 -5.89
CA THR A 110 19.60 9.14 -5.52
C THR A 110 20.43 9.82 -4.45
N ASP A 111 20.58 11.15 -4.58
CA ASP A 111 21.13 12.03 -3.55
C ASP A 111 20.01 12.74 -2.75
N THR A 112 18.74 12.48 -3.11
CA THR A 112 17.57 13.12 -2.52
C THR A 112 16.87 12.18 -1.56
N PRO A 113 16.47 12.62 -0.35
CA PRO A 113 15.71 11.81 0.61
C PRO A 113 14.46 11.19 0.04
N LEU A 114 14.08 9.98 0.52
CA LEU A 114 12.98 9.19 -0.02
C LEU A 114 11.85 8.98 0.99
N ILE A 115 10.61 9.10 0.53
CA ILE A 115 9.42 8.54 1.19
C ILE A 115 8.91 7.42 0.31
N ILE A 116 8.86 6.19 0.82
CA ILE A 116 8.46 5.01 0.08
C ILE A 116 7.12 4.51 0.61
N ASP A 117 6.10 4.63 -0.24
CA ASP A 117 4.74 4.17 -0.01
C ASP A 117 4.55 2.78 -0.63
N ASP A 118 4.48 1.77 0.21
CA ASP A 118 4.17 0.40 -0.17
C ASP A 118 2.93 -0.09 0.60
N VAL A 119 1.81 0.63 0.47
CA VAL A 119 0.58 0.33 1.22
C VAL A 119 0.01 -1.06 0.95
N PHE A 120 0.48 -1.74 -0.08
CA PHE A 120 0.14 -3.12 -0.41
C PHE A 120 1.25 -4.12 -0.09
N GLY A 121 2.38 -3.66 0.46
CA GLY A 121 3.51 -4.48 0.88
C GLY A 121 3.40 -5.01 2.31
N ILE A 122 4.25 -5.95 2.64
CA ILE A 122 4.33 -6.57 3.97
C ILE A 122 5.60 -6.15 4.69
N GLU A 123 6.71 -6.14 3.99
CA GLU A 123 8.05 -5.92 4.53
C GLU A 123 8.75 -4.80 3.77
N ALA A 124 9.52 -4.00 4.48
CA ALA A 124 10.38 -3.02 3.84
C ALA A 124 11.41 -3.73 2.93
N PRO A 125 11.55 -3.32 1.68
CA PRO A 125 12.60 -3.83 0.83
C PRO A 125 13.98 -3.42 1.38
N LYS A 126 15.02 -4.11 1.00
CA LYS A 126 16.38 -3.66 1.28
C LYS A 126 16.66 -2.39 0.48
N ILE A 127 16.83 -1.27 1.16
CA ILE A 127 17.05 0.04 0.54
C ILE A 127 18.53 0.40 0.67
N PRO A 128 19.28 0.38 -0.42
CA PRO A 128 20.72 0.65 -0.42
C PRO A 128 21.06 2.15 -0.46
N ALA A 129 20.07 3.04 -0.49
CA ALA A 129 20.29 4.48 -0.53
C ALA A 129 21.05 4.97 0.71
N GLU A 130 22.09 5.78 0.50
CA GLU A 130 22.86 6.42 1.57
C GLU A 130 22.15 7.67 2.13
N VAL A 131 21.14 8.18 1.43
CA VAL A 131 20.31 9.30 1.86
C VAL A 131 19.26 8.85 2.89
N PRO A 132 18.74 9.76 3.73
CA PRO A 132 17.63 9.44 4.62
C PRO A 132 16.39 8.95 3.87
N TRP A 133 15.77 7.88 4.35
CA TRP A 133 14.53 7.36 3.79
C TRP A 133 13.55 6.91 4.88
N CYS A 134 12.26 7.01 4.56
CA CYS A 134 11.18 6.41 5.32
C CYS A 134 10.35 5.51 4.40
N TYR A 135 10.07 4.29 4.85
CA TYR A 135 9.18 3.32 4.21
C TYR A 135 7.95 3.12 5.08
N PHE A 136 6.78 2.98 4.49
CA PHE A 136 5.60 2.52 5.22
C PHE A 136 4.69 1.62 4.37
N ASN A 137 3.98 0.72 5.06
CA ASN A 137 2.93 -0.13 4.50
C ASN A 137 1.57 0.17 5.13
N SER A 138 0.54 -0.62 4.77
CA SER A 138 -0.77 -0.52 5.40
C SER A 138 -1.51 -1.85 5.37
N LEU A 139 -1.27 -2.71 6.36
CA LEU A 139 -1.83 -4.07 6.41
C LEU A 139 -3.36 -4.10 6.36
N ARG A 140 -4.05 -3.03 6.79
CA ARG A 140 -5.51 -2.92 6.68
C ARG A 140 -6.03 -2.98 5.23
N LYS A 141 -5.17 -2.70 4.25
CA LYS A 141 -5.50 -2.74 2.81
C LYS A 141 -5.52 -4.17 2.25
N ILE A 142 -4.70 -5.05 2.80
CA ILE A 142 -4.41 -6.37 2.25
C ILE A 142 -4.75 -7.54 3.19
N THR A 143 -5.25 -7.24 4.38
CA THR A 143 -5.60 -8.24 5.40
C THR A 143 -6.95 -7.94 6.06
N ALA A 144 -7.37 -8.81 6.98
CA ALA A 144 -8.54 -8.59 7.83
C ALA A 144 -8.30 -7.58 8.98
N VAL A 145 -7.07 -7.11 9.18
CA VAL A 145 -6.72 -6.12 10.21
C VAL A 145 -7.45 -4.80 9.96
N ALA A 146 -8.00 -4.18 11.00
CA ALA A 146 -8.77 -2.93 10.87
C ALA A 146 -7.88 -1.70 10.72
N ASP A 147 -6.81 -1.63 11.50
CA ASP A 147 -5.89 -0.50 11.62
C ASP A 147 -4.48 -1.00 11.96
N PHE A 148 -3.56 -0.89 11.01
CA PHE A 148 -2.14 -1.18 11.22
C PHE A 148 -1.33 -0.71 10.00
N SER A 149 -0.28 0.03 10.28
CA SER A 149 0.75 0.44 9.33
C SER A 149 2.10 0.38 10.01
N GLN A 150 3.08 -0.17 9.34
CA GLN A 150 4.46 -0.21 9.76
C GLN A 150 5.21 0.96 9.14
N LEU A 151 6.06 1.61 9.92
CA LEU A 151 6.97 2.65 9.46
C LEU A 151 8.40 2.19 9.76
N VAL A 152 9.27 2.24 8.77
CA VAL A 152 10.70 1.92 8.89
C VAL A 152 11.48 3.13 8.35
N SER A 153 12.55 3.52 9.06
CA SER A 153 13.36 4.69 8.69
C SER A 153 14.84 4.38 8.84
N SER A 154 15.66 4.93 7.94
CA SER A 154 17.13 4.92 8.05
C SER A 154 17.67 5.98 9.01
N ALA A 155 16.84 6.90 9.48
CA ALA A 155 17.20 7.95 10.43
C ALA A 155 16.25 7.92 11.65
N PRO A 156 16.65 8.47 12.79
CA PRO A 156 15.81 8.50 13.99
C PRO A 156 14.43 9.09 13.72
N LEU A 157 13.40 8.40 14.20
CA LEU A 157 12.04 8.90 14.16
C LEU A 157 11.84 9.97 15.24
N THR A 158 11.22 11.09 14.88
CA THR A 158 10.90 12.15 15.85
C THR A 158 10.01 11.60 16.96
N GLU A 159 10.38 11.87 18.20
CA GLU A 159 9.50 11.58 19.34
C GLU A 159 8.23 12.39 19.23
N LEU A 160 7.09 11.75 19.35
CA LEU A 160 5.77 12.37 19.36
C LEU A 160 4.79 11.57 20.20
N ARG A 161 3.84 12.26 20.78
CA ARG A 161 2.72 11.60 21.45
C ARG A 161 1.74 11.14 20.40
N LYS A 162 1.61 9.81 20.25
CA LYS A 162 0.57 9.23 19.42
C LYS A 162 -0.77 9.26 20.16
N GLU A 163 -1.83 9.49 19.41
CA GLU A 163 -3.20 9.48 19.89
C GLU A 163 -3.85 8.11 19.67
N ARG A 164 -5.07 7.93 20.17
CA ARG A 164 -5.88 6.73 19.92
C ARG A 164 -7.16 7.07 19.20
N LEU A 165 -7.61 6.18 18.33
CA LEU A 165 -8.84 6.32 17.58
C LEU A 165 -9.65 5.00 17.63
N PRO A 166 -10.11 4.59 18.83
CA PRO A 166 -10.73 3.28 19.04
C PRO A 166 -12.03 3.10 18.24
N ASP A 167 -12.79 4.18 18.01
CA ASP A 167 -14.03 4.12 17.25
C ASP A 167 -13.80 3.71 15.80
N PHE A 168 -12.73 4.20 15.17
CA PHE A 168 -12.34 3.79 13.83
C PHE A 168 -12.12 2.27 13.75
N SER A 169 -11.27 1.72 14.62
CA SER A 169 -10.97 0.30 14.66
C SER A 169 -12.22 -0.54 14.95
N THR A 170 -13.01 -0.13 15.94
CA THR A 170 -14.25 -0.80 16.34
C THR A 170 -15.25 -0.86 15.17
N ILE A 171 -15.50 0.25 14.49
CA ILE A 171 -16.42 0.32 13.35
C ILE A 171 -15.89 -0.52 12.19
N LYS A 172 -14.58 -0.45 11.91
CA LYS A 172 -13.96 -1.28 10.86
C LYS A 172 -14.11 -2.78 11.12
N TYR A 173 -13.91 -3.24 12.35
CA TYR A 173 -14.13 -4.65 12.69
C TYR A 173 -15.59 -5.05 12.58
N LYS A 174 -16.52 -4.19 13.00
CA LYS A 174 -17.96 -4.41 12.80
C LYS A 174 -18.30 -4.52 11.32
N ALA A 175 -17.77 -3.62 10.48
CA ALA A 175 -18.00 -3.64 9.04
C ALA A 175 -17.46 -4.93 8.38
N LYS A 176 -16.23 -5.36 8.74
CA LYS A 176 -15.62 -6.60 8.23
C LYS A 176 -16.42 -7.83 8.66
N SER A 177 -16.89 -7.87 9.91
CA SER A 177 -17.75 -8.95 10.43
C SER A 177 -19.09 -8.99 9.73
N ALA A 178 -19.79 -7.85 9.60
CA ALA A 178 -21.07 -7.76 8.90
C ALA A 178 -20.94 -8.19 7.43
N LYS A 179 -19.85 -7.76 6.74
CA LYS A 179 -19.57 -8.22 5.38
C LYS A 179 -19.38 -9.73 5.30
N SER A 180 -18.64 -10.31 6.24
CA SER A 180 -18.43 -11.77 6.29
C SER A 180 -19.74 -12.53 6.52
N GLN A 181 -20.61 -12.05 7.43
CA GLN A 181 -21.92 -12.63 7.66
C GLN A 181 -22.84 -12.53 6.43
N TYR A 182 -22.82 -11.39 5.75
CA TYR A 182 -23.59 -11.20 4.53
C TYR A 182 -23.12 -12.15 3.41
N LEU A 183 -21.82 -12.26 3.16
CA LEU A 183 -21.27 -13.07 2.06
C LEU A 183 -21.35 -14.58 2.34
N ASN A 184 -21.12 -15.02 3.58
CA ASN A 184 -20.99 -16.43 3.89
C ASN A 184 -22.24 -17.07 4.50
N ALA A 185 -23.14 -16.26 5.11
CA ALA A 185 -24.33 -16.75 5.78
C ALA A 185 -25.62 -16.07 5.31
N SER A 186 -25.56 -15.16 4.33
CA SER A 186 -26.69 -14.38 3.82
C SER A 186 -27.46 -13.63 4.92
N VAL A 187 -26.72 -13.16 5.97
CA VAL A 187 -27.28 -12.43 7.12
C VAL A 187 -26.99 -10.93 6.95
N GLY A 188 -28.03 -10.10 7.15
CA GLY A 188 -27.95 -8.64 7.05
C GLY A 188 -28.14 -8.13 5.62
N LYS A 189 -27.78 -6.88 5.39
CA LYS A 189 -27.88 -6.21 4.08
C LYS A 189 -26.53 -5.68 3.64
N GLU A 190 -26.31 -5.60 2.34
CA GLU A 190 -25.10 -5.00 1.76
C GLU A 190 -24.91 -3.55 2.24
N SER A 191 -25.99 -2.75 2.27
CA SER A 191 -25.96 -1.37 2.74
C SER A 191 -25.41 -1.22 4.16
N ASP A 192 -25.60 -2.21 5.04
CA ASP A 192 -25.22 -2.11 6.44
C ASP A 192 -23.69 -2.09 6.59
N TYR A 193 -22.98 -3.04 5.95
CA TYR A 193 -21.52 -3.05 6.03
C TYR A 193 -20.86 -1.94 5.19
N LEU A 194 -21.47 -1.53 4.07
CA LEU A 194 -20.98 -0.39 3.28
C LEU A 194 -21.07 0.91 4.06
N SER A 195 -22.19 1.16 4.75
CA SER A 195 -22.35 2.32 5.63
C SER A 195 -21.31 2.33 6.76
N LEU A 196 -21.07 1.19 7.41
CA LEU A 196 -20.03 1.08 8.43
C LEU A 196 -18.63 1.36 7.89
N PHE A 197 -18.30 0.86 6.69
CA PHE A 197 -17.01 1.19 6.05
C PHE A 197 -16.87 2.67 5.75
N SER A 198 -17.92 3.30 5.21
CA SER A 198 -17.95 4.73 4.92
C SER A 198 -17.77 5.56 6.20
N ASN A 199 -18.53 5.25 7.27
CA ASN A 199 -18.43 5.96 8.54
C ASN A 199 -17.03 5.86 9.16
N ALA A 200 -16.39 4.70 9.07
CA ALA A 200 -15.02 4.54 9.57
C ALA A 200 -14.03 5.36 8.76
N GLU A 201 -14.12 5.39 7.42
CA GLU A 201 -13.21 6.22 6.61
C GLU A 201 -13.44 7.71 6.89
N SER A 202 -14.70 8.16 7.06
CA SER A 202 -15.01 9.56 7.44
C SER A 202 -14.33 9.98 8.75
N LEU A 203 -14.37 9.11 9.79
CA LEU A 203 -13.64 9.37 11.04
C LEU A 203 -12.14 9.55 10.81
N LEU A 204 -11.56 8.73 9.94
CA LEU A 204 -10.14 8.82 9.63
C LEU A 204 -9.82 10.04 8.76
N ASP A 205 -10.75 10.49 7.91
CA ASP A 205 -10.60 11.68 7.07
C ASP A 205 -10.62 12.98 7.89
N GLU A 206 -11.36 13.00 8.99
CA GLU A 206 -11.45 14.14 9.93
C GLU A 206 -10.22 14.28 10.83
N CYS A 207 -9.33 13.29 10.84
CA CYS A 207 -8.18 13.21 11.74
C CYS A 207 -6.91 13.73 11.09
N SER A 208 -6.15 14.59 11.79
CA SER A 208 -4.84 15.14 11.38
C SER A 208 -3.66 14.71 12.26
N GLY A 209 -3.90 13.83 13.25
CA GLY A 209 -2.89 13.32 14.18
C GLY A 209 -2.10 12.12 13.66
N VAL A 210 -1.21 11.63 14.51
CA VAL A 210 -0.56 10.33 14.37
C VAL A 210 -1.15 9.40 15.42
N TYR A 211 -1.76 8.29 14.99
CA TYR A 211 -2.56 7.42 15.84
C TYR A 211 -1.90 6.05 15.99
N GLU A 212 -2.00 5.49 17.21
CA GLU A 212 -1.60 4.11 17.48
C GLU A 212 -2.61 3.11 16.91
N PRO A 213 -2.17 1.92 16.49
CA PRO A 213 -3.10 0.82 16.20
C PRO A 213 -3.69 0.27 17.49
N GLU A 214 -4.90 -0.27 17.44
CA GLU A 214 -5.49 -0.99 18.56
C GLU A 214 -4.78 -2.33 18.82
N GLY A 215 -4.73 -2.76 20.09
CA GLY A 215 -4.03 -3.99 20.49
C GLY A 215 -4.51 -5.23 19.73
N ARG A 216 -5.81 -5.33 19.42
CA ARG A 216 -6.34 -6.40 18.56
C ARG A 216 -5.70 -6.40 17.17
N SER A 217 -5.50 -5.24 16.58
CA SER A 217 -4.90 -5.10 15.26
C SER A 217 -3.42 -5.47 15.26
N VAL A 218 -2.69 -5.11 16.32
CA VAL A 218 -1.29 -5.53 16.50
C VAL A 218 -1.21 -7.05 16.59
N PHE A 219 -2.05 -7.68 17.41
CA PHE A 219 -2.09 -9.15 17.53
C PHE A 219 -2.37 -9.82 16.18
N LEU A 220 -3.39 -9.37 15.45
CA LEU A 220 -3.74 -9.93 14.14
C LEU A 220 -2.65 -9.68 13.09
N ALA A 221 -1.94 -8.56 13.15
CA ALA A 221 -0.80 -8.28 12.29
C ALA A 221 0.35 -9.26 12.55
N CYS A 222 0.65 -9.56 13.83
CA CYS A 222 1.64 -10.59 14.20
C CYS A 222 1.20 -11.98 13.71
N GLN A 223 -0.08 -12.35 13.89
CA GLN A 223 -0.60 -13.63 13.38
C GLN A 223 -0.50 -13.72 11.85
N PHE A 224 -0.77 -12.64 11.14
CA PHE A 224 -0.60 -12.59 9.69
C PHE A 224 0.87 -12.80 9.29
N SER A 225 1.80 -12.14 9.96
CA SER A 225 3.25 -12.28 9.69
C SER A 225 3.76 -13.71 9.90
N LEU A 226 3.22 -14.45 10.88
CA LEU A 226 3.55 -15.86 11.09
C LEU A 226 3.05 -16.78 9.96
N ASN A 227 1.98 -16.39 9.28
CA ASN A 227 1.31 -17.19 8.26
C ASN A 227 1.44 -16.63 6.84
N TYR A 228 2.19 -15.54 6.64
CA TYR A 228 2.20 -14.80 5.38
C TYR A 228 2.66 -15.64 4.18
N ARG A 229 3.52 -16.65 4.38
CA ARG A 229 3.99 -17.54 3.31
C ARG A 229 2.86 -18.33 2.63
N ASN A 230 1.84 -18.71 3.39
CA ASN A 230 0.67 -19.39 2.81
C ASN A 230 -0.16 -18.43 1.97
N GLU A 231 -0.34 -17.21 2.49
CA GLU A 231 -0.99 -16.13 1.76
C GLU A 231 -0.23 -15.77 0.48
N GLN A 232 1.10 -15.68 0.56
CA GLN A 232 1.98 -15.42 -0.59
C GLN A 232 1.81 -16.48 -1.69
N LYS A 233 1.82 -17.77 -1.32
CA LYS A 233 1.63 -18.87 -2.26
C LYS A 233 0.29 -18.76 -2.99
N ALA A 234 -0.81 -18.51 -2.27
CA ALA A 234 -2.13 -18.34 -2.85
C ALA A 234 -2.16 -17.16 -3.84
N ARG A 235 -1.57 -16.01 -3.47
CA ARG A 235 -1.51 -14.82 -4.33
C ARG A 235 -0.71 -15.06 -5.61
N VAL A 236 0.45 -15.70 -5.50
CA VAL A 236 1.30 -16.03 -6.66
C VAL A 236 0.58 -16.99 -7.60
N GLU A 237 -0.11 -18.00 -7.08
CA GLU A 237 -0.89 -18.94 -7.90
C GLU A 237 -2.08 -18.25 -8.56
N ASN A 238 -2.81 -17.41 -7.83
CA ASN A 238 -3.91 -16.62 -8.38
C ASN A 238 -3.43 -15.65 -9.48
N LEU A 239 -2.26 -15.02 -9.29
CA LEU A 239 -1.62 -14.19 -10.32
C LEU A 239 -1.31 -15.01 -11.58
N ARG A 240 -0.73 -16.19 -11.41
CA ARG A 240 -0.40 -17.09 -12.52
C ARG A 240 -1.65 -17.46 -13.33
N VAL A 241 -2.74 -17.83 -12.66
CA VAL A 241 -4.01 -18.15 -13.31
C VAL A 241 -4.61 -16.95 -14.02
N ALA A 242 -4.60 -15.78 -13.39
CA ALA A 242 -5.12 -14.55 -14.01
C ALA A 242 -4.36 -14.20 -15.30
N LYS A 243 -3.02 -14.19 -15.27
CA LYS A 243 -2.17 -13.91 -16.44
C LYS A 243 -2.35 -14.95 -17.55
N ALA A 244 -2.63 -16.21 -17.21
CA ALA A 244 -2.87 -17.27 -18.19
C ALA A 244 -4.28 -17.22 -18.84
N THR A 245 -5.21 -16.48 -18.23
CA THR A 245 -6.61 -16.40 -18.68
C THR A 245 -6.91 -15.12 -19.46
N LEU A 246 -6.32 -13.99 -19.04
CA LEU A 246 -6.51 -12.69 -19.68
C LEU A 246 -5.64 -12.54 -20.93
N ASP A 247 -6.08 -11.68 -21.86
CA ASP A 247 -5.25 -11.24 -22.96
C ASP A 247 -4.19 -10.26 -22.47
N SER A 248 -3.00 -10.24 -23.09
CA SER A 248 -1.83 -9.47 -22.60
C SER A 248 -2.06 -7.96 -22.50
N GLU A 249 -2.98 -7.42 -23.30
CA GLU A 249 -3.34 -6.02 -23.33
C GLU A 249 -4.29 -5.63 -22.19
N GLN A 250 -4.92 -6.61 -21.53
CA GLN A 250 -5.94 -6.38 -20.49
C GLN A 250 -5.35 -6.21 -19.09
N PHE A 251 -4.04 -6.33 -18.92
CA PHE A 251 -3.39 -6.13 -17.64
C PHE A 251 -1.99 -5.54 -17.79
N ILE A 252 -1.53 -4.88 -16.74
CA ILE A 252 -0.13 -4.47 -16.61
C ILE A 252 0.62 -5.60 -15.95
N ASP A 253 1.67 -6.07 -16.61
CA ASP A 253 2.49 -7.15 -16.06
C ASP A 253 3.27 -6.66 -14.84
N ILE A 254 3.11 -7.34 -13.72
CA ILE A 254 3.81 -7.04 -12.48
C ILE A 254 4.76 -8.16 -12.09
N ASN A 255 5.95 -7.77 -11.64
CA ASN A 255 6.90 -8.63 -10.97
C ASN A 255 6.82 -8.34 -9.47
N SER A 256 6.28 -9.27 -8.68
CA SER A 256 6.10 -9.10 -7.25
C SER A 256 6.19 -10.43 -6.52
N ASN A 257 6.92 -10.45 -5.43
CA ASN A 257 6.99 -11.59 -4.53
C ASN A 257 5.74 -11.72 -3.64
N PHE A 258 4.96 -10.64 -3.49
CA PHE A 258 3.70 -10.63 -2.77
C PHE A 258 2.66 -9.79 -3.53
N PRO A 259 2.12 -10.31 -4.64
CA PRO A 259 1.16 -9.57 -5.45
C PRO A 259 -0.17 -9.41 -4.71
N SER A 260 -0.53 -8.17 -4.40
CA SER A 260 -1.79 -7.89 -3.69
C SER A 260 -2.98 -7.80 -4.63
N PHE A 261 -2.76 -7.26 -5.82
CA PHE A 261 -3.72 -7.14 -6.91
C PHE A 261 -3.01 -7.33 -8.25
N LEU A 262 -3.74 -7.80 -9.27
CA LEU A 262 -3.33 -7.61 -10.65
C LEU A 262 -3.97 -6.32 -11.17
N PRO A 263 -3.18 -5.32 -11.60
CA PRO A 263 -3.72 -4.13 -12.25
C PRO A 263 -4.19 -4.51 -13.66
N LEU A 264 -5.51 -4.44 -13.87
CA LEU A 264 -6.12 -4.57 -15.18
C LEU A 264 -5.99 -3.24 -15.91
N SER A 265 -5.71 -3.26 -17.21
CA SER A 265 -5.72 -2.10 -18.10
C SER A 265 -6.87 -2.26 -19.10
N LEU A 266 -7.98 -1.56 -18.88
CA LEU A 266 -9.23 -1.78 -19.63
C LEU A 266 -9.63 -0.52 -20.38
N VAL A 267 -9.95 -0.65 -21.66
CA VAL A 267 -10.36 0.48 -22.53
C VAL A 267 -11.65 1.12 -22.01
N ASN A 268 -12.61 0.30 -21.59
CA ASN A 268 -13.91 0.73 -21.08
C ASN A 268 -14.08 0.37 -19.61
N ARG A 269 -13.07 0.68 -18.77
CA ARG A 269 -12.98 0.30 -17.37
C ARG A 269 -14.30 0.44 -16.59
N ASP A 270 -15.00 1.58 -16.68
CA ASP A 270 -16.21 1.83 -15.89
C ASP A 270 -17.40 1.00 -16.39
N ARG A 271 -17.51 0.77 -17.71
CA ARG A 271 -18.52 -0.13 -18.28
C ARG A 271 -18.29 -1.57 -17.80
N VAL A 272 -17.06 -2.05 -17.92
CA VAL A 272 -16.68 -3.40 -17.48
C VAL A 272 -16.92 -3.56 -15.99
N ARG A 273 -16.46 -2.61 -15.15
CA ARG A 273 -16.68 -2.62 -13.71
C ARG A 273 -18.15 -2.71 -13.34
N LYS A 274 -19.00 -1.91 -14.00
CA LYS A 274 -20.47 -1.92 -13.77
C LYS A 274 -21.09 -3.28 -14.16
N ALA A 275 -20.68 -3.86 -15.27
CA ALA A 275 -21.15 -5.16 -15.70
C ALA A 275 -20.72 -6.27 -14.72
N LEU A 276 -19.46 -6.28 -14.26
CA LEU A 276 -18.93 -7.22 -13.25
C LEU A 276 -19.72 -7.17 -11.94
N MET A 277 -20.19 -5.99 -11.51
CA MET A 277 -21.04 -5.87 -10.32
C MET A 277 -22.36 -6.63 -10.48
N GLY A 278 -22.92 -6.70 -11.68
CA GLY A 278 -24.08 -7.56 -12.00
C GLY A 278 -23.81 -9.05 -11.84
N HIS A 279 -22.55 -9.48 -11.87
CA HIS A 279 -22.09 -10.85 -11.65
C HIS A 279 -21.50 -11.06 -10.24
N SER A 280 -21.79 -10.17 -9.30
CA SER A 280 -21.27 -10.20 -7.92
C SER A 280 -19.75 -10.10 -7.82
N ILE A 281 -19.08 -9.44 -8.79
CA ILE A 281 -17.64 -9.18 -8.80
C ILE A 281 -17.43 -7.68 -8.59
N PHE A 282 -16.85 -7.31 -7.43
CA PHE A 282 -16.67 -5.92 -7.00
C PHE A 282 -15.18 -5.56 -6.98
N LEU A 283 -14.67 -5.07 -8.09
CA LEU A 283 -13.28 -4.66 -8.23
C LEU A 283 -13.07 -3.20 -7.81
N ALA A 284 -11.95 -2.94 -7.16
CA ALA A 284 -11.57 -1.60 -6.71
C ALA A 284 -10.88 -0.81 -7.82
N VAL A 285 -11.11 0.51 -7.82
CA VAL A 285 -10.33 1.48 -8.61
C VAL A 285 -9.20 2.00 -7.73
N HIS A 286 -7.97 1.69 -8.08
CA HIS A 286 -6.77 2.24 -7.47
C HIS A 286 -5.94 2.93 -8.58
N TRP A 287 -5.90 4.22 -8.66
CA TRP A 287 -6.59 5.24 -7.84
C TRP A 287 -7.44 6.12 -8.75
N PRO A 288 -8.51 6.74 -8.23
CA PRO A 288 -9.24 7.76 -8.97
C PRO A 288 -8.34 8.97 -9.27
N LYS A 289 -8.71 9.74 -10.29
CA LYS A 289 -8.02 10.98 -10.65
C LYS A 289 -7.94 11.94 -9.45
N ILE A 290 -6.77 12.48 -9.21
CA ILE A 290 -6.55 13.48 -8.17
C ILE A 290 -6.88 14.89 -8.68
N ARG A 291 -7.12 15.83 -7.75
CA ARG A 291 -7.50 17.21 -8.09
C ARG A 291 -6.37 18.01 -8.72
N GLN A 292 -5.11 17.69 -8.39
CA GLN A 292 -3.94 18.49 -8.72
C GLN A 292 -3.15 17.98 -9.93
N ALA A 293 -3.36 16.75 -10.37
CA ALA A 293 -2.66 16.15 -11.50
C ALA A 293 -3.58 15.15 -12.23
N SER A 294 -3.16 14.72 -13.41
CA SER A 294 -3.91 13.78 -14.24
C SER A 294 -2.98 12.75 -14.82
N SER A 295 -3.25 11.48 -14.51
CA SER A 295 -2.59 10.32 -15.13
C SER A 295 -3.59 9.54 -15.98
N SER A 296 -3.17 9.02 -17.15
CA SER A 296 -4.00 8.15 -17.99
C SER A 296 -4.39 6.86 -17.27
N LEU A 297 -3.55 6.37 -16.36
CA LEU A 297 -3.81 5.20 -15.54
C LEU A 297 -5.11 5.30 -14.72
N CYS A 298 -5.51 6.51 -14.32
CA CYS A 298 -6.74 6.73 -13.56
C CYS A 298 -8.00 6.32 -14.31
N ASP A 299 -7.97 6.33 -15.65
CA ASP A 299 -9.12 6.04 -16.50
C ASP A 299 -9.21 4.56 -16.90
N THR A 300 -8.10 3.84 -16.88
CA THR A 300 -7.99 2.45 -17.37
C THR A 300 -7.85 1.41 -16.29
N ILE A 301 -7.24 1.75 -15.13
CA ILE A 301 -6.89 0.76 -14.10
C ILE A 301 -8.11 0.28 -13.31
N LEU A 302 -8.22 -1.05 -13.20
CA LEU A 302 -9.12 -1.76 -12.29
C LEU A 302 -8.31 -2.86 -11.57
N SER A 303 -8.52 -3.07 -10.28
CA SER A 303 -7.66 -3.94 -9.47
C SER A 303 -8.33 -5.27 -9.16
N LEU A 304 -7.82 -6.35 -9.75
CA LEU A 304 -8.26 -7.72 -9.46
C LEU A 304 -7.56 -8.22 -8.19
N PRO A 305 -8.28 -8.53 -7.10
CA PRO A 305 -7.67 -9.04 -5.87
C PRO A 305 -7.18 -10.48 -6.05
N LEU A 306 -6.03 -10.79 -5.47
CA LEU A 306 -5.35 -12.08 -5.62
C LEU A 306 -5.26 -12.87 -4.29
N ASP A 307 -5.83 -12.36 -3.21
CA ASP A 307 -5.67 -12.94 -1.88
C ASP A 307 -6.37 -14.30 -1.71
N SER A 308 -5.99 -15.03 -0.66
CA SER A 308 -6.39 -16.42 -0.38
C SER A 308 -7.90 -16.63 -0.13
N ARG A 309 -8.71 -15.56 -0.08
CA ARG A 309 -10.17 -15.66 -0.04
C ARG A 309 -10.76 -16.21 -1.33
N TYR A 310 -10.00 -16.13 -2.43
CA TYR A 310 -10.42 -16.57 -3.76
C TYR A 310 -9.64 -17.80 -4.19
N THR A 311 -10.37 -18.79 -4.71
CA THR A 311 -9.78 -19.97 -5.36
C THR A 311 -9.31 -19.60 -6.76
N THR A 312 -8.51 -20.47 -7.36
CA THR A 312 -8.09 -20.33 -8.77
C THR A 312 -9.29 -20.34 -9.72
N GLU A 313 -10.37 -21.06 -9.39
CA GLU A 313 -11.61 -21.10 -10.14
C GLU A 313 -12.36 -19.75 -10.07
N ASP A 314 -12.38 -19.12 -8.90
CA ASP A 314 -12.96 -17.77 -8.73
C ASP A 314 -12.21 -16.74 -9.58
N ILE A 315 -10.89 -16.78 -9.55
CA ILE A 315 -10.03 -15.91 -10.36
C ILE A 315 -10.27 -16.16 -11.85
N LYS A 316 -10.26 -17.43 -12.27
CA LYS A 316 -10.52 -17.78 -13.67
C LYS A 316 -11.89 -17.28 -14.14
N ARG A 317 -12.94 -17.51 -13.36
CA ARG A 317 -14.30 -17.01 -13.65
C ARG A 317 -14.33 -15.49 -13.83
N ALA A 318 -13.66 -14.76 -12.95
CA ALA A 318 -13.57 -13.30 -13.04
C ALA A 318 -12.84 -12.86 -14.32
N CYS A 319 -11.72 -13.48 -14.63
CA CYS A 319 -10.92 -13.18 -15.83
C CYS A 319 -11.65 -13.52 -17.13
N ASP A 320 -12.36 -14.65 -17.20
CA ASP A 320 -13.17 -15.01 -18.37
C ASP A 320 -14.24 -13.97 -18.65
N LEU A 321 -14.93 -13.48 -17.60
CA LEU A 321 -15.92 -12.39 -17.75
C LEU A 321 -15.27 -11.06 -18.16
N ILE A 322 -14.12 -10.71 -17.60
CA ILE A 322 -13.39 -9.48 -18.00
C ILE A 322 -13.05 -9.54 -19.48
N ARG A 323 -12.51 -10.66 -19.95
CA ARG A 323 -12.14 -10.86 -21.36
C ARG A 323 -13.34 -10.76 -22.31
N GLU A 324 -14.52 -11.18 -21.87
CA GLU A 324 -15.75 -11.06 -22.66
C GLU A 324 -16.28 -9.63 -22.69
N LEU A 325 -16.19 -8.92 -21.59
CA LEU A 325 -16.78 -7.58 -21.41
C LEU A 325 -15.93 -6.44 -21.96
N ASP A 326 -14.62 -6.62 -22.08
CA ASP A 326 -13.69 -5.59 -22.57
C ASP A 326 -13.41 -5.69 -24.08
N LYS A 327 -14.34 -6.28 -24.83
CA LYS A 327 -14.30 -6.35 -26.29
C LYS A 327 -14.85 -5.10 -26.94
#